data_debe1642e6396dd3ab15d9a173215c2b
#
_entry.id   debe1642e6396dd3ab15d9a173215c2b
#
_cell.length_a   1.000
_cell.length_b   1.000
_cell.length_c   1.000
_cell.angle_alpha   90.00
_cell.angle_beta   90.00
_cell.angle_gamma   90.00
#
_symmetry.space_group_name_H-M   'P 1'
#
loop_
_entity.id
_entity.type
_entity.pdbx_description
1 polymer ?
#
loop_
_entity_poly.entity_id
_entity_poly.type
_entity_poly.pdbx_seq_one_letter_code
_entity_poly.pdbx_strand_id
1 'polypeptide(L)'
;MITDCFDDKTEPVISLRDFYGEQKHLVEMCLILFSQKIYQHLLDTFPSEKIGLIGACNGNIPIYRMNYKGKDTAFYLSGIGSAIAASECYEASWIVGASKFVMFGSCGSLNREATRGKFIVPTESYRGEGCSYYFAAPSDYITVENARKLSAIFTELGVPHVTGRVWTTDAMIRETAGLVAQRRSEGCLAVEMELAGVQAVCSFYGLSLYNFLEAGDVLEESGYDVANLRGANHDLGKLYIALETALRI
;
A
#
# COMPACT_ATOMS: atom_id res chain seq x y z
N MET A 1 6.93 23.91 9.58
CA MET A 1 7.15 23.17 8.30
C MET A 1 6.44 21.84 8.41
N ILE A 2 6.34 21.04 7.34
CA ILE A 2 5.68 19.70 7.43
C ILE A 2 6.37 18.80 8.46
N THR A 3 7.64 18.98 8.71
CA THR A 3 8.43 18.28 9.73
C THR A 3 8.01 18.59 11.17
N ASP A 4 7.14 19.56 11.39
CA ASP A 4 6.69 19.99 12.73
C ASP A 4 5.28 19.43 13.05
N CYS A 5 4.74 18.53 12.20
CA CYS A 5 3.38 18.01 12.32
C CYS A 5 3.24 16.78 13.23
N PHE A 6 4.35 16.15 13.61
CA PHE A 6 4.31 14.95 14.46
C PHE A 6 4.06 15.33 15.93
N ASP A 7 2.93 14.87 16.46
CA ASP A 7 2.58 14.99 17.87
C ASP A 7 2.08 13.64 18.40
N ASP A 8 2.89 12.98 19.20
CA ASP A 8 2.59 11.73 19.89
C ASP A 8 2.22 11.92 21.37
N LYS A 9 2.02 13.17 21.81
CA LYS A 9 1.82 13.54 23.23
C LYS A 9 0.38 13.95 23.54
N THR A 10 -0.35 14.42 22.54
CA THR A 10 -1.73 14.87 22.73
C THR A 10 -2.70 14.02 21.91
N GLU A 11 -3.90 13.81 22.47
CA GLU A 11 -4.95 13.07 21.79
C GLU A 11 -5.57 13.89 20.64
N PRO A 12 -5.97 13.24 19.54
CA PRO A 12 -6.67 13.92 18.46
C PRO A 12 -8.03 14.44 18.94
N VAL A 13 -8.40 15.64 18.51
CA VAL A 13 -9.71 16.25 18.83
C VAL A 13 -10.86 15.51 18.14
N ILE A 14 -10.59 14.90 16.99
CA ILE A 14 -11.55 14.11 16.20
C ILE A 14 -11.11 12.65 16.22
N SER A 15 -12.04 11.73 16.51
CA SER A 15 -11.79 10.30 16.54
C SER A 15 -12.68 9.56 15.53
N LEU A 16 -12.29 8.36 15.13
CA LEU A 16 -13.13 7.51 14.29
C LEU A 16 -14.42 7.05 15.00
N ARG A 17 -14.43 7.06 16.33
CA ARG A 17 -15.65 6.81 17.11
C ARG A 17 -16.74 7.85 16.81
N ASP A 18 -16.37 9.10 16.56
CA ASP A 18 -17.32 10.17 16.26
C ASP A 18 -18.05 9.95 14.93
N PHE A 19 -17.42 9.24 13.99
CA PHE A 19 -17.97 8.94 12.67
C PHE A 19 -18.61 7.56 12.57
N TYR A 20 -18.01 6.56 13.22
CA TYR A 20 -18.34 5.15 13.00
C TYR A 20 -18.83 4.41 14.26
N GLY A 21 -18.87 5.09 15.41
CA GLY A 21 -19.19 4.47 16.71
C GLY A 21 -18.08 3.54 17.20
N GLU A 22 -18.43 2.49 17.92
CA GLU A 22 -17.45 1.56 18.49
C GLU A 22 -16.71 0.74 17.43
N GLN A 23 -15.42 0.49 17.68
CA GLN A 23 -14.61 -0.36 16.83
C GLN A 23 -15.18 -1.79 16.77
N LYS A 24 -15.25 -2.35 15.57
CA LYS A 24 -15.71 -3.73 15.35
C LYS A 24 -14.51 -4.68 15.22
N HIS A 25 -14.79 -5.99 15.35
CA HIS A 25 -13.80 -7.07 15.20
C HIS A 25 -14.40 -8.19 14.37
N LEU A 26 -14.61 -7.92 13.07
CA LEU A 26 -15.28 -8.84 12.14
C LEU A 26 -14.29 -9.69 11.35
N VAL A 27 -13.08 -9.19 11.12
CA VAL A 27 -12.04 -9.84 10.30
C VAL A 27 -10.66 -9.30 10.67
N GLU A 28 -9.65 -10.18 10.67
CA GLU A 28 -8.27 -9.78 11.00
C GLU A 28 -7.49 -9.26 9.79
N MET A 29 -7.78 -9.81 8.59
CA MET A 29 -7.03 -9.57 7.36
C MET A 29 -7.79 -8.68 6.39
N CYS A 30 -7.10 -7.69 5.79
CA CYS A 30 -7.68 -6.84 4.75
C CYS A 30 -6.70 -6.62 3.57
N LEU A 31 -7.22 -6.68 2.35
CA LEU A 31 -6.50 -6.31 1.13
C LEU A 31 -6.81 -4.85 0.77
N ILE A 32 -5.78 -4.06 0.52
CA ILE A 32 -5.89 -2.71 -0.04
C ILE A 32 -5.66 -2.81 -1.55
N LEU A 33 -6.68 -2.47 -2.34
CA LEU A 33 -6.68 -2.59 -3.79
C LEU A 33 -6.68 -1.21 -4.45
N PHE A 34 -5.95 -1.06 -5.56
CA PHE A 34 -5.94 0.18 -6.37
C PHE A 34 -6.48 -0.04 -7.79
N SER A 35 -6.92 -1.26 -8.11
CA SER A 35 -7.43 -1.63 -9.44
C SER A 35 -8.90 -1.99 -9.38
N GLN A 36 -9.74 -1.21 -10.06
CA GLN A 36 -11.16 -1.52 -10.26
C GLN A 36 -11.36 -2.90 -10.90
N LYS A 37 -10.48 -3.31 -11.81
CA LYS A 37 -10.57 -4.62 -12.47
C LYS A 37 -10.30 -5.77 -11.50
N ILE A 38 -9.31 -5.62 -10.61
CA ILE A 38 -9.01 -6.61 -9.56
C ILE A 38 -10.15 -6.67 -8.54
N TYR A 39 -10.65 -5.50 -8.12
CA TYR A 39 -11.79 -5.42 -7.22
C TYR A 39 -13.03 -6.12 -7.78
N GLN A 40 -13.38 -5.85 -9.04
CA GLN A 40 -14.53 -6.49 -9.70
C GLN A 40 -14.30 -8.00 -9.85
N HIS A 41 -13.07 -8.44 -10.18
CA HIS A 41 -12.75 -9.86 -10.27
C HIS A 41 -12.97 -10.59 -8.95
N LEU A 42 -12.63 -9.98 -7.81
CA LEU A 42 -12.93 -10.57 -6.50
C LEU A 42 -14.44 -10.73 -6.26
N LEU A 43 -15.23 -9.70 -6.56
CA LEU A 43 -16.69 -9.75 -6.42
C LEU A 43 -17.35 -10.79 -7.34
N ASP A 44 -16.83 -10.97 -8.55
CA ASP A 44 -17.37 -11.93 -9.52
C ASP A 44 -16.95 -13.38 -9.21
N THR A 45 -15.80 -13.56 -8.57
CA THR A 45 -15.20 -14.88 -8.36
C THR A 45 -15.54 -15.50 -7.02
N PHE A 46 -15.61 -14.67 -5.97
CA PHE A 46 -15.81 -15.15 -4.60
C PHE A 46 -17.15 -14.65 -4.04
N PRO A 47 -17.95 -15.53 -3.40
CA PRO A 47 -19.09 -15.09 -2.59
C PRO A 47 -18.62 -14.04 -1.58
N SER A 48 -19.15 -12.82 -1.69
CA SER A 48 -18.66 -11.67 -0.92
C SER A 48 -19.83 -10.99 -0.20
N GLU A 49 -19.62 -10.64 1.06
CA GLU A 49 -20.57 -9.94 1.91
C GLU A 49 -20.05 -8.53 2.21
N LYS A 50 -20.86 -7.49 2.04
CA LYS A 50 -20.52 -6.15 2.48
C LYS A 50 -20.60 -6.06 4.00
N ILE A 51 -19.47 -5.85 4.66
CA ILE A 51 -19.35 -5.79 6.13
C ILE A 51 -19.06 -4.41 6.69
N GLY A 52 -18.73 -3.45 5.83
CA GLY A 52 -18.41 -2.08 6.23
C GLY A 52 -18.57 -1.07 5.10
N LEU A 53 -18.46 0.19 5.46
CA LEU A 53 -18.54 1.32 4.53
C LEU A 53 -17.65 2.45 5.05
N ILE A 54 -16.61 2.81 4.31
CA ILE A 54 -15.84 4.03 4.55
C ILE A 54 -16.64 5.19 3.96
N GLY A 55 -16.98 6.18 4.77
CA GLY A 55 -17.81 7.30 4.36
C GLY A 55 -17.00 8.48 3.87
N ALA A 56 -17.25 8.96 2.65
CA ALA A 56 -16.65 10.18 2.14
C ALA A 56 -17.67 11.02 1.39
N CYS A 57 -17.51 12.35 1.41
CA CYS A 57 -18.44 13.27 0.77
C CYS A 57 -18.48 13.15 -0.76
N ASN A 58 -17.43 12.61 -1.36
CA ASN A 58 -17.30 12.37 -2.80
C ASN A 58 -17.64 10.93 -3.22
N GLY A 59 -18.14 10.12 -2.30
CA GLY A 59 -18.55 8.73 -2.54
C GLY A 59 -18.12 7.79 -1.43
N ASN A 60 -18.91 6.77 -1.19
CA ASN A 60 -18.63 5.78 -0.16
C ASN A 60 -17.83 4.61 -0.72
N ILE A 61 -16.91 4.05 0.08
CA ILE A 61 -16.10 2.89 -0.28
C ILE A 61 -16.59 1.68 0.51
N PRO A 62 -17.24 0.69 -0.14
CA PRO A 62 -17.68 -0.52 0.54
C PRO A 62 -16.50 -1.44 0.86
N ILE A 63 -16.52 -2.00 2.09
CA ILE A 63 -15.60 -3.05 2.52
C ILE A 63 -16.36 -4.38 2.44
N TYR A 64 -15.83 -5.32 1.66
CA TYR A 64 -16.39 -6.66 1.53
C TYR A 64 -15.53 -7.67 2.26
N ARG A 65 -16.16 -8.75 2.72
CA ARG A 65 -15.52 -9.96 3.23
C ARG A 65 -15.75 -11.10 2.26
N MET A 66 -14.73 -11.87 2.00
CA MET A 66 -14.79 -13.15 1.29
C MET A 66 -14.02 -14.22 2.06
N ASN A 67 -14.23 -15.48 1.73
CA ASN A 67 -13.43 -16.59 2.23
C ASN A 67 -12.49 -17.10 1.15
N TYR A 68 -11.18 -17.09 1.42
CA TYR A 68 -10.18 -17.69 0.55
C TYR A 68 -9.48 -18.84 1.27
N LYS A 69 -9.69 -20.07 0.79
CA LYS A 69 -9.09 -21.30 1.35
C LYS A 69 -9.26 -21.43 2.87
N GLY A 70 -10.44 -21.08 3.38
CA GLY A 70 -10.79 -21.18 4.79
C GLY A 70 -10.43 -19.98 5.65
N LYS A 71 -9.78 -18.94 5.11
CA LYS A 71 -9.47 -17.68 5.81
C LYS A 71 -10.38 -16.55 5.34
N ASP A 72 -11.10 -15.96 6.28
CA ASP A 72 -11.88 -14.75 6.02
C ASP A 72 -10.95 -13.56 5.80
N THR A 73 -11.16 -12.86 4.69
CA THR A 73 -10.34 -11.74 4.25
C THR A 73 -11.23 -10.62 3.77
N ALA A 74 -11.06 -9.43 4.34
CA ALA A 74 -11.71 -8.23 3.83
C ALA A 74 -10.96 -7.65 2.63
N PHE A 75 -11.64 -6.84 1.84
CA PHE A 75 -11.02 -6.05 0.79
C PHE A 75 -11.84 -4.80 0.47
N TYR A 76 -11.16 -3.77 0.01
CA TYR A 76 -11.78 -2.55 -0.50
C TYR A 76 -10.93 -1.94 -1.62
N LEU A 77 -11.56 -1.10 -2.44
CA LEU A 77 -10.87 -0.32 -3.47
C LEU A 77 -10.48 1.03 -2.90
N SER A 78 -9.20 1.24 -2.69
CA SER A 78 -8.64 2.48 -2.17
C SER A 78 -8.58 3.58 -3.23
N GLY A 79 -8.67 4.81 -2.79
CA GLY A 79 -8.22 5.96 -3.56
C GLY A 79 -6.71 5.96 -3.75
N ILE A 80 -6.23 6.77 -4.71
CA ILE A 80 -4.81 6.90 -5.06
C ILE A 80 -4.19 8.05 -4.23
N GLY A 81 -3.02 7.82 -3.68
CA GLY A 81 -2.24 8.81 -2.95
C GLY A 81 -2.17 8.55 -1.45
N SER A 82 -1.05 8.94 -0.87
CA SER A 82 -0.63 8.60 0.49
C SER A 82 -1.67 9.00 1.55
N ALA A 83 -2.18 10.22 1.51
CA ALA A 83 -3.14 10.71 2.49
C ALA A 83 -4.47 9.96 2.45
N ILE A 84 -4.95 9.62 1.26
CA ILE A 84 -6.23 8.91 1.09
C ILE A 84 -6.07 7.46 1.54
N ALA A 85 -5.07 6.74 1.00
CA ALA A 85 -4.87 5.34 1.33
C ALA A 85 -4.56 5.10 2.82
N ALA A 86 -3.83 6.01 3.46
CA ALA A 86 -3.54 5.96 4.89
C ALA A 86 -4.78 6.15 5.76
N SER A 87 -5.62 7.15 5.46
CA SER A 87 -6.92 7.36 6.12
C SER A 87 -7.82 6.14 5.98
N GLU A 88 -8.02 5.66 4.77
CA GLU A 88 -8.88 4.52 4.47
C GLU A 88 -8.38 3.23 5.14
N CYS A 89 -7.07 3.02 5.24
CA CYS A 89 -6.47 1.90 5.97
C CYS A 89 -6.85 1.94 7.47
N TYR A 90 -6.73 3.10 8.10
CA TYR A 90 -7.10 3.26 9.51
C TYR A 90 -8.61 3.15 9.72
N GLU A 91 -9.42 3.74 8.85
CA GLU A 91 -10.87 3.61 8.88
C GLU A 91 -11.31 2.15 8.69
N ALA A 92 -10.71 1.40 7.76
CA ALA A 92 -10.99 -0.02 7.59
C ALA A 92 -10.64 -0.81 8.86
N SER A 93 -9.50 -0.50 9.52
CA SER A 93 -9.13 -1.14 10.78
C SER A 93 -10.17 -0.91 11.87
N TRP A 94 -10.78 0.27 11.93
CA TRP A 94 -11.81 0.60 12.90
C TRP A 94 -13.16 -0.05 12.57
N ILE A 95 -13.59 0.07 11.32
CA ILE A 95 -14.93 -0.35 10.86
C ILE A 95 -15.08 -1.87 10.88
N VAL A 96 -14.04 -2.62 10.53
CA VAL A 96 -14.14 -4.10 10.43
C VAL A 96 -13.16 -4.84 11.36
N GLY A 97 -12.27 -4.14 12.06
CA GLY A 97 -11.33 -4.70 13.02
C GLY A 97 -10.09 -5.31 12.38
N ALA A 98 -9.80 -5.00 11.11
CA ALA A 98 -8.60 -5.51 10.46
C ALA A 98 -7.33 -4.96 11.13
N SER A 99 -6.41 -5.86 11.48
CA SER A 99 -5.12 -5.52 12.08
C SER A 99 -3.93 -5.87 11.19
N LYS A 100 -4.17 -6.63 10.11
CA LYS A 100 -3.17 -7.02 9.12
C LYS A 100 -3.63 -6.62 7.73
N PHE A 101 -2.76 -5.94 7.00
CA PHE A 101 -3.06 -5.42 5.67
C PHE A 101 -2.06 -5.96 4.65
N VAL A 102 -2.56 -6.41 3.50
CA VAL A 102 -1.75 -6.65 2.31
C VAL A 102 -2.08 -5.58 1.28
N MET A 103 -1.11 -4.71 1.02
CA MET A 103 -1.20 -3.65 0.03
C MET A 103 -0.32 -3.99 -1.17
N PHE A 104 -0.88 -3.90 -2.37
CA PHE A 104 -0.13 -4.19 -3.57
C PHE A 104 -0.61 -3.36 -4.75
N GLY A 105 0.33 -2.93 -5.57
CA GLY A 105 0.06 -2.04 -6.67
C GLY A 105 1.08 -2.14 -7.78
N SER A 106 0.99 -1.23 -8.76
CA SER A 106 2.03 -0.97 -9.73
C SER A 106 2.92 0.19 -9.25
N CYS A 107 4.11 0.29 -9.83
CA CYS A 107 5.05 1.36 -9.55
C CYS A 107 5.87 1.69 -10.81
N GLY A 108 6.44 2.87 -10.85
CA GLY A 108 7.47 3.24 -11.81
C GLY A 108 8.83 2.67 -11.40
N SER A 109 9.46 1.87 -12.25
CA SER A 109 10.80 1.36 -11.99
C SER A 109 11.84 2.48 -12.15
N LEU A 110 12.75 2.59 -11.19
CA LEU A 110 13.94 3.42 -11.26
C LEU A 110 15.20 2.61 -11.62
N ASN A 111 15.08 1.29 -11.71
CA ASN A 111 16.16 0.37 -12.08
C ASN A 111 15.60 -0.82 -12.85
N ARG A 112 15.49 -0.68 -14.17
CA ARG A 112 14.93 -1.70 -15.08
C ARG A 112 15.59 -3.07 -14.92
N GLU A 113 16.90 -3.11 -14.82
CA GLU A 113 17.65 -4.36 -14.74
C GLU A 113 17.32 -5.14 -13.45
N ALA A 114 17.26 -4.45 -12.32
CA ALA A 114 16.96 -5.06 -11.03
C ALA A 114 15.51 -5.53 -10.93
N THR A 115 14.55 -4.80 -11.53
CA THR A 115 13.10 -5.02 -11.33
C THR A 115 12.44 -5.86 -12.42
N ARG A 116 13.09 -6.05 -13.57
CA ARG A 116 12.50 -6.76 -14.72
C ARG A 116 12.09 -8.19 -14.35
N GLY A 117 10.81 -8.51 -14.51
CA GLY A 117 10.23 -9.82 -14.23
C GLY A 117 10.23 -10.22 -12.76
N LYS A 118 10.35 -9.24 -11.85
CA LYS A 118 10.36 -9.46 -10.41
C LYS A 118 9.40 -8.49 -9.73
N PHE A 119 8.77 -8.96 -8.66
CA PHE A 119 8.10 -8.05 -7.73
C PHE A 119 9.13 -7.31 -6.87
N ILE A 120 8.76 -6.14 -6.38
CA ILE A 120 9.58 -5.35 -5.48
C ILE A 120 8.96 -5.45 -4.10
N VAL A 121 9.73 -5.88 -3.11
CA VAL A 121 9.37 -5.85 -1.68
C VAL A 121 10.13 -4.70 -1.04
N PRO A 122 9.47 -3.56 -0.79
CA PRO A 122 10.10 -2.37 -0.21
C PRO A 122 10.64 -2.64 1.19
N THR A 123 11.87 -2.21 1.46
CA THR A 123 12.48 -2.25 2.81
C THR A 123 12.38 -0.91 3.53
N GLU A 124 12.43 0.17 2.78
CA GLU A 124 12.27 1.55 3.24
C GLU A 124 11.59 2.35 2.13
N SER A 125 10.83 3.38 2.49
CA SER A 125 10.30 4.35 1.52
C SER A 125 10.77 5.75 1.82
N TYR A 126 11.26 6.46 0.79
CA TYR A 126 11.49 7.90 0.87
C TYR A 126 10.17 8.64 1.00
N ARG A 127 10.09 9.54 1.96
CA ARG A 127 8.87 10.28 2.33
C ARG A 127 8.74 11.55 1.49
N GLY A 128 8.48 11.39 0.19
CA GLY A 128 8.22 12.48 -0.74
C GLY A 128 6.76 12.95 -0.78
N GLU A 129 6.07 12.83 0.35
CA GLU A 129 4.64 13.08 0.54
C GLU A 129 4.41 13.80 1.89
N GLY A 130 3.17 14.17 2.20
CA GLY A 130 2.87 14.95 3.40
C GLY A 130 2.30 14.15 4.57
N CYS A 131 1.61 13.05 4.33
CA CYS A 131 0.80 12.34 5.31
C CYS A 131 1.62 11.68 6.41
N SER A 132 2.71 11.01 6.06
CA SER A 132 3.52 10.26 7.03
C SER A 132 4.11 11.13 8.14
N TYR A 133 4.30 12.42 7.91
CA TYR A 133 4.82 13.37 8.91
C TYR A 133 3.87 13.68 10.06
N TYR A 134 2.61 13.26 9.98
CA TYR A 134 1.66 13.33 11.10
C TYR A 134 1.73 12.09 12.01
N PHE A 135 2.28 10.98 11.52
CA PHE A 135 2.26 9.68 12.19
C PHE A 135 3.64 9.14 12.55
N ALA A 136 4.71 9.76 12.06
CA ALA A 136 6.09 9.36 12.35
C ALA A 136 7.01 10.58 12.47
N ALA A 137 7.97 10.50 13.39
CA ALA A 137 8.98 11.52 13.57
C ALA A 137 9.69 11.87 12.25
N PRO A 138 10.14 13.12 12.05
CA PRO A 138 10.77 13.55 10.80
C PRO A 138 12.01 12.73 10.45
N SER A 139 12.03 12.19 9.24
CA SER A 139 13.16 11.50 8.63
C SER A 139 12.96 11.45 7.12
N ASP A 140 14.01 11.23 6.35
CA ASP A 140 13.90 11.11 4.89
C ASP A 140 13.25 9.78 4.48
N TYR A 141 13.47 8.74 5.25
CA TYR A 141 12.96 7.40 4.97
C TYR A 141 12.15 6.86 6.15
N ILE A 142 11.14 6.05 5.82
CA ILE A 142 10.41 5.22 6.78
C ILE A 142 10.71 3.74 6.52
N THR A 143 10.97 2.97 7.57
CA THR A 143 11.21 1.52 7.49
C THR A 143 9.90 0.78 7.22
N VAL A 144 9.93 -0.19 6.28
CA VAL A 144 8.81 -1.11 6.04
C VAL A 144 8.99 -2.36 6.89
N GLU A 145 8.28 -2.42 8.00
CA GLU A 145 8.55 -3.36 9.11
C GLU A 145 8.48 -4.85 8.69
N ASN A 146 7.51 -5.22 7.86
CA ASN A 146 7.31 -6.62 7.49
C ASN A 146 7.99 -7.04 6.18
N ALA A 147 8.87 -6.21 5.62
CA ALA A 147 9.56 -6.50 4.35
C ALA A 147 10.32 -7.84 4.39
N ARG A 148 11.06 -8.11 5.47
CA ARG A 148 11.82 -9.36 5.63
C ARG A 148 10.90 -10.59 5.68
N LYS A 149 9.78 -10.51 6.42
CA LYS A 149 8.81 -11.59 6.50
C LYS A 149 8.14 -11.86 5.15
N LEU A 150 7.76 -10.79 4.44
CA LEU A 150 7.16 -10.90 3.11
C LEU A 150 8.14 -11.49 2.09
N SER A 151 9.40 -11.05 2.10
CA SER A 151 10.45 -11.62 1.24
C SER A 151 10.66 -13.12 1.49
N ALA A 152 10.61 -13.57 2.74
CA ALA A 152 10.68 -15.01 3.08
C ALA A 152 9.47 -15.78 2.53
N ILE A 153 8.25 -15.23 2.65
CA ILE A 153 7.03 -15.81 2.07
C ILE A 153 7.15 -15.91 0.53
N PHE A 154 7.66 -14.87 -0.14
CA PHE A 154 7.85 -14.90 -1.60
C PHE A 154 8.88 -15.94 -2.02
N THR A 155 9.94 -16.12 -1.24
CA THR A 155 10.94 -17.20 -1.48
C THR A 155 10.30 -18.58 -1.35
N GLU A 156 9.49 -18.80 -0.31
CA GLU A 156 8.74 -20.06 -0.11
C GLU A 156 7.77 -20.34 -1.26
N LEU A 157 7.08 -19.31 -1.74
CA LEU A 157 6.13 -19.40 -2.86
C LEU A 157 6.81 -19.51 -4.23
N GLY A 158 8.14 -19.36 -4.31
CA GLY A 158 8.86 -19.33 -5.58
C GLY A 158 8.56 -18.08 -6.42
N VAL A 159 8.12 -16.98 -5.79
CA VAL A 159 7.82 -15.71 -6.45
C VAL A 159 9.10 -14.92 -6.67
N PRO A 160 9.50 -14.65 -7.94
CA PRO A 160 10.67 -13.82 -8.23
C PRO A 160 10.48 -12.40 -7.64
N HIS A 161 11.42 -11.97 -6.82
CA HIS A 161 11.35 -10.64 -6.20
C HIS A 161 12.72 -10.05 -5.92
N VAL A 162 12.74 -8.76 -5.66
CA VAL A 162 13.88 -7.98 -5.22
C VAL A 162 13.47 -7.13 -4.02
N THR A 163 14.38 -6.97 -3.07
CA THR A 163 14.16 -6.09 -1.90
C THR A 163 15.00 -4.82 -2.05
N GLY A 164 14.46 -3.68 -1.62
CA GLY A 164 15.22 -2.42 -1.66
C GLY A 164 14.36 -1.22 -1.29
N ARG A 165 14.98 -0.05 -1.35
CA ARG A 165 14.31 1.23 -1.12
C ARG A 165 13.36 1.55 -2.24
N VAL A 166 12.29 2.29 -1.90
CA VAL A 166 11.38 2.91 -2.87
C VAL A 166 11.18 4.39 -2.53
N TRP A 167 10.50 5.09 -3.38
CA TRP A 167 10.13 6.49 -3.18
C TRP A 167 8.61 6.62 -3.24
N THR A 168 7.98 7.12 -2.18
CA THR A 168 6.59 7.57 -2.19
C THR A 168 6.53 9.04 -2.59
N THR A 169 5.68 9.40 -3.57
CA THR A 169 5.50 10.79 -4.04
C THR A 169 4.03 11.19 -4.08
N ASP A 170 3.71 12.42 -3.69
CA ASP A 170 2.38 13.02 -3.90
C ASP A 170 2.19 13.59 -5.31
N ALA A 171 3.25 13.64 -6.13
CA ALA A 171 3.24 14.41 -7.37
C ALA A 171 3.93 13.67 -8.52
N MET A 172 3.30 12.61 -9.03
CA MET A 172 3.78 11.80 -10.14
C MET A 172 4.26 12.64 -11.33
N ILE A 173 3.50 13.67 -11.73
CA ILE A 173 3.87 14.54 -12.84
C ILE A 173 5.05 15.48 -12.53
N ARG A 174 5.60 15.43 -11.32
CA ARG A 174 6.79 16.18 -10.88
C ARG A 174 7.99 15.28 -10.59
N GLU A 175 7.98 14.04 -11.02
CA GLU A 175 9.12 13.13 -11.01
C GLU A 175 10.16 13.60 -12.03
N THR A 176 10.85 14.69 -11.70
CA THR A 176 11.83 15.32 -12.60
C THR A 176 13.08 14.47 -12.74
N ALA A 177 13.81 14.61 -13.84
CA ALA A 177 15.06 13.87 -14.08
C ALA A 177 16.06 14.00 -12.92
N GLY A 178 16.16 15.19 -12.31
CA GLY A 178 17.02 15.42 -11.14
C GLY A 178 16.58 14.63 -9.91
N LEU A 179 15.28 14.59 -9.60
CA LEU A 179 14.75 13.80 -8.50
C LEU A 179 14.92 12.31 -8.75
N VAL A 180 14.63 11.84 -9.96
CA VAL A 180 14.84 10.44 -10.36
C VAL A 180 16.31 10.04 -10.18
N ALA A 181 17.25 10.85 -10.69
CA ALA A 181 18.69 10.60 -10.55
C ALA A 181 19.11 10.55 -9.06
N GLN A 182 18.58 11.47 -8.23
CA GLN A 182 18.86 11.50 -6.81
C GLN A 182 18.32 10.23 -6.11
N ARG A 183 17.05 9.86 -6.30
CA ARG A 183 16.47 8.65 -5.67
C ARG A 183 17.19 7.38 -6.12
N ARG A 184 17.59 7.29 -7.38
CA ARG A 184 18.43 6.19 -7.88
C ARG A 184 19.78 6.12 -7.16
N SER A 185 20.45 7.25 -6.99
CA SER A 185 21.74 7.30 -6.27
C SER A 185 21.63 6.90 -4.80
N GLU A 186 20.44 7.06 -4.19
CA GLU A 186 20.13 6.62 -2.84
C GLU A 186 19.70 5.14 -2.76
N GLY A 187 19.66 4.45 -3.90
CA GLY A 187 19.32 3.02 -3.99
C GLY A 187 17.83 2.73 -4.11
N CYS A 188 16.99 3.72 -4.44
CA CYS A 188 15.58 3.47 -4.71
C CYS A 188 15.41 2.67 -6.01
N LEU A 189 14.66 1.58 -5.93
CA LEU A 189 14.33 0.69 -7.04
C LEU A 189 13.09 1.15 -7.82
N ALA A 190 12.19 1.85 -7.15
CA ALA A 190 10.90 2.24 -7.72
C ALA A 190 10.34 3.51 -7.06
N VAL A 191 9.32 4.09 -7.72
CA VAL A 191 8.48 5.17 -7.21
C VAL A 191 7.00 4.76 -7.24
N GLU A 192 6.27 5.11 -6.19
CA GLU A 192 4.83 4.86 -6.01
C GLU A 192 4.21 6.01 -5.21
N MET A 193 2.94 5.95 -4.82
CA MET A 193 2.24 7.10 -4.26
C MET A 193 1.64 6.89 -2.86
N GLU A 194 1.79 5.73 -2.20
CA GLU A 194 1.01 5.40 -0.99
C GLU A 194 1.82 4.91 0.22
N LEU A 195 2.89 4.17 -0.03
CA LEU A 195 3.54 3.32 0.98
C LEU A 195 3.99 4.08 2.23
N ALA A 196 4.62 5.23 2.08
CA ALA A 196 5.17 5.94 3.24
C ALA A 196 4.07 6.35 4.24
N GLY A 197 2.93 6.87 3.76
CA GLY A 197 1.82 7.24 4.62
C GLY A 197 1.11 6.05 5.23
N VAL A 198 0.83 5.00 4.44
CA VAL A 198 0.15 3.79 4.96
C VAL A 198 1.04 3.08 5.98
N GLN A 199 2.36 2.98 5.75
CA GLN A 199 3.28 2.41 6.72
C GLN A 199 3.34 3.25 8.01
N ALA A 200 3.39 4.58 7.90
CA ALA A 200 3.42 5.45 9.06
C ALA A 200 2.16 5.28 9.93
N VAL A 201 0.99 5.26 9.31
CA VAL A 201 -0.30 5.00 9.99
C VAL A 201 -0.31 3.61 10.64
N CYS A 202 0.11 2.57 9.91
CA CYS A 202 0.15 1.22 10.46
C CYS A 202 1.07 1.13 11.69
N SER A 203 2.28 1.70 11.61
CA SER A 203 3.21 1.72 12.74
C SER A 203 2.65 2.49 13.93
N PHE A 204 2.03 3.65 13.69
CA PHE A 204 1.48 4.49 14.76
C PHE A 204 0.34 3.82 15.53
N TYR A 205 -0.54 3.09 14.83
CA TYR A 205 -1.69 2.39 15.43
C TYR A 205 -1.46 0.91 15.72
N GLY A 206 -0.22 0.40 15.61
CA GLY A 206 0.11 -0.99 15.88
C GLY A 206 -0.48 -1.99 14.90
N LEU A 207 -0.71 -1.57 13.66
CA LEU A 207 -1.20 -2.40 12.56
C LEU A 207 -0.03 -3.00 11.78
N SER A 208 -0.25 -4.14 11.13
CA SER A 208 0.76 -4.82 10.33
C SER A 208 0.51 -4.61 8.84
N LEU A 209 1.45 -3.96 8.14
CA LEU A 209 1.41 -3.78 6.69
C LEU A 209 2.38 -4.74 6.00
N TYR A 210 1.93 -5.39 4.93
CA TYR A 210 2.71 -6.19 4.00
C TYR A 210 2.55 -5.59 2.61
N ASN A 211 3.61 -5.01 2.06
CA ASN A 211 3.54 -4.31 0.77
C ASN A 211 4.49 -4.91 -0.26
N PHE A 212 3.98 -5.08 -1.48
CA PHE A 212 4.79 -5.38 -2.65
C PHE A 212 4.25 -4.67 -3.90
N LEU A 213 5.16 -4.47 -4.86
CA LEU A 213 4.89 -3.68 -6.05
C LEU A 213 5.30 -4.44 -7.31
N GLU A 214 4.62 -4.13 -8.41
CA GLU A 214 4.96 -4.60 -9.74
C GLU A 214 5.39 -3.41 -10.62
N ALA A 215 6.56 -3.52 -11.26
CA ALA A 215 7.02 -2.47 -12.18
C ALA A 215 6.13 -2.42 -13.43
N GLY A 216 5.35 -1.34 -13.57
CA GLY A 216 4.45 -1.10 -14.69
C GLY A 216 5.06 -0.21 -15.77
N ASP A 217 5.85 0.75 -15.36
CA ASP A 217 6.54 1.71 -16.21
C ASP A 217 7.99 1.87 -15.76
N VAL A 218 8.78 2.56 -16.54
CA VAL A 218 10.20 2.77 -16.25
C VAL A 218 10.57 4.23 -16.50
N LEU A 219 11.17 4.84 -15.48
CA LEU A 219 11.69 6.19 -15.54
C LEU A 219 13.22 6.11 -15.74
N GLU A 220 13.70 6.43 -16.93
CA GLU A 220 15.13 6.47 -17.26
C GLU A 220 15.55 7.90 -17.66
N GLU A 221 16.85 8.19 -17.58
CA GLU A 221 17.37 9.49 -18.06
C GLU A 221 17.09 9.70 -19.54
N SER A 222 17.01 8.59 -20.31
CA SER A 222 16.71 8.59 -21.74
C SER A 222 15.23 8.82 -22.07
N GLY A 223 14.32 8.71 -21.08
CA GLY A 223 12.89 8.90 -21.26
C GLY A 223 12.01 8.02 -20.39
N TYR A 224 10.73 8.07 -20.68
CA TYR A 224 9.66 7.38 -19.96
C TYR A 224 9.12 6.22 -20.81
N ASP A 225 9.18 5.00 -20.28
CA ASP A 225 8.63 3.79 -20.93
C ASP A 225 7.39 3.32 -20.18
N VAL A 226 6.23 3.47 -20.81
CA VAL A 226 4.90 3.17 -20.26
C VAL A 226 4.33 1.83 -20.77
N ALA A 227 5.10 1.08 -21.53
CA ALA A 227 4.58 -0.05 -22.30
C ALA A 227 3.85 -1.12 -21.46
N ASN A 228 4.28 -1.36 -20.22
CA ASN A 228 3.70 -2.37 -19.35
C ASN A 228 2.72 -1.83 -18.28
N LEU A 229 2.55 -0.52 -18.17
CA LEU A 229 1.79 0.10 -17.06
C LEU A 229 0.36 -0.45 -16.96
N ARG A 230 -0.35 -0.55 -18.09
CA ARG A 230 -1.72 -1.07 -18.11
C ARG A 230 -1.77 -2.55 -17.70
N GLY A 231 -0.77 -3.34 -18.07
CA GLY A 231 -0.65 -4.75 -17.68
C GLY A 231 -0.48 -4.86 -16.16
N ALA A 232 0.53 -4.21 -15.64
CA ALA A 232 0.85 -4.21 -14.22
C ALA A 232 -0.29 -3.67 -13.34
N ASN A 233 -0.99 -2.60 -13.75
CA ASN A 233 -2.12 -2.06 -12.98
C ASN A 233 -3.23 -3.09 -12.72
N HIS A 234 -3.42 -4.04 -13.64
CA HIS A 234 -4.57 -4.95 -13.63
C HIS A 234 -4.17 -6.43 -13.60
N ASP A 235 -2.93 -6.74 -13.25
CA ASP A 235 -2.44 -8.12 -13.20
C ASP A 235 -3.15 -8.92 -12.09
N LEU A 236 -3.89 -9.95 -12.50
CA LEU A 236 -4.55 -10.87 -11.58
C LEU A 236 -3.53 -11.81 -10.90
N GLY A 237 -2.36 -12.04 -11.49
CA GLY A 237 -1.31 -12.85 -10.87
C GLY A 237 -0.88 -12.30 -9.53
N LYS A 238 -0.69 -10.97 -9.43
CA LYS A 238 -0.35 -10.34 -8.15
C LYS A 238 -1.48 -10.39 -7.12
N LEU A 239 -2.75 -10.41 -7.53
CA LEU A 239 -3.86 -10.65 -6.61
C LEU A 239 -3.72 -12.01 -5.93
N TYR A 240 -3.49 -13.08 -6.71
CA TYR A 240 -3.35 -14.41 -6.12
C TYR A 240 -2.11 -14.54 -5.24
N ILE A 241 -1.02 -13.84 -5.55
CA ILE A 241 0.15 -13.71 -4.66
C ILE A 241 -0.22 -13.01 -3.36
N ALA A 242 -1.02 -11.94 -3.41
CA ALA A 242 -1.52 -11.25 -2.22
C ALA A 242 -2.40 -12.17 -1.35
N LEU A 243 -3.28 -12.96 -1.97
CA LEU A 243 -4.13 -13.93 -1.28
C LEU A 243 -3.30 -15.06 -0.63
N GLU A 244 -2.31 -15.60 -1.33
CA GLU A 244 -1.38 -16.60 -0.77
C GLU A 244 -0.51 -16.02 0.35
N THR A 245 -0.15 -14.74 0.25
CA THR A 245 0.52 -14.01 1.34
C THR A 245 -0.41 -13.89 2.55
N ALA A 246 -1.66 -13.47 2.34
CA ALA A 246 -2.65 -13.33 3.40
C ALA A 246 -2.88 -14.62 4.20
N LEU A 247 -2.75 -15.80 3.57
CA LEU A 247 -2.85 -17.09 4.27
C LEU A 247 -1.69 -17.38 5.22
N ARG A 248 -0.50 -16.75 5.02
CA ARG A 248 0.76 -17.05 5.72
C ARG A 248 1.14 -16.03 6.80
N ILE A 249 0.34 -14.98 6.98
CA ILE A 249 0.62 -13.89 7.93
C ILE A 249 -0.37 -13.80 9.07
#